data_73e4f4fd669e242cdd26cf6399ec1b4f
#
_entry.id   73e4f4fd669e242cdd26cf6399ec1b4f
#
_cell.length_a   1.000
_cell.length_b   1.000
_cell.length_c   1.000
_cell.angle_alpha   90.00
_cell.angle_beta   90.00
_cell.angle_gamma   90.00
#
_symmetry.space_group_name_H-M   'P 1'
#
loop_
_entity.id
_entity.type
_entity.pdbx_description
1 polymer ?
#
loop_
_entity_poly.entity_id
_entity_poly.type
_entity_poly.pdbx_seq_one_letter_code
_entity_poly.pdbx_strand_id
1 'polypeptide(L)'
;MDAMKMLKDSYHVMAKDMLELRRNKMSLAALFIMPLIFLVMFGFIFPTGNTQLNMPVGLVNLDHGQGSNEFIAQLETVNNNTHYMALTNFTGVDDAMTQVKEGKLSGVIIIPQGFSDNITNGKSGTFTAYIDNSIPQSSAQIQQALSGTVISMNNIKAEANVMNLSKATNQIVNPQAMIFPYTPNVETSIPGQTNYFNFLAPGLMIMIVMMSVMTGIPEAISKEKEIGTFDGMLSAPISQISVIIGKTAALCTRGFIQCIIILAIAILLFGVTIQGNILLAFFMLLLGIFSFIGIGIMAISMSGDQASSTMIVNLLMFPMMFLGGVFYPIQQMPWFMQIISQFIPLTYAADAMRKIMLLNAGISDVMTQIVILVVFGIVTMAIAVPLFRKSMTR
;
A
#
# COMPACT_ATOMS: atom_id res chain seq x y z
N MET A 1 -41.13 -9.21 -21.93
CA MET A 1 -40.30 -8.12 -22.48
C MET A 1 -39.09 -8.76 -23.15
N ASP A 2 -38.85 -8.43 -24.41
CA ASP A 2 -37.83 -9.08 -25.20
C ASP A 2 -36.43 -8.84 -24.64
N ALA A 3 -35.68 -9.85 -24.25
CA ALA A 3 -34.33 -9.71 -23.69
C ALA A 3 -33.39 -8.95 -24.64
N MET A 4 -33.60 -9.10 -25.95
CA MET A 4 -32.84 -8.38 -26.98
C MET A 4 -33.14 -6.86 -26.99
N LYS A 5 -34.39 -6.46 -26.74
CA LYS A 5 -34.78 -5.05 -26.59
C LYS A 5 -34.12 -4.47 -25.32
N MET A 6 -34.16 -5.19 -24.23
CA MET A 6 -33.55 -4.76 -22.96
C MET A 6 -32.03 -4.53 -23.11
N LEU A 7 -31.30 -5.42 -23.79
CA LEU A 7 -29.89 -5.26 -24.08
C LEU A 7 -29.59 -4.04 -24.98
N LYS A 8 -30.43 -3.84 -26.03
CA LYS A 8 -30.27 -2.70 -26.94
C LYS A 8 -30.50 -1.37 -26.21
N ASP A 9 -31.53 -1.29 -25.36
CA ASP A 9 -31.82 -0.12 -24.55
C ASP A 9 -30.68 0.16 -23.56
N SER A 10 -30.15 -0.87 -22.89
CA SER A 10 -28.99 -0.75 -22.00
C SER A 10 -27.74 -0.25 -22.73
N TYR A 11 -27.50 -0.70 -23.95
CA TYR A 11 -26.39 -0.22 -24.78
C TYR A 11 -26.54 1.27 -25.13
N HIS A 12 -27.75 1.73 -25.46
CA HIS A 12 -27.99 3.16 -25.74
C HIS A 12 -27.76 4.05 -24.50
N VAL A 13 -28.16 3.58 -23.31
CA VAL A 13 -27.88 4.29 -22.05
C VAL A 13 -26.38 4.34 -21.79
N MET A 14 -25.68 3.23 -21.94
CA MET A 14 -24.21 3.19 -21.80
C MET A 14 -23.51 4.14 -22.79
N ALA A 15 -23.92 4.11 -24.07
CA ALA A 15 -23.33 4.95 -25.10
C ALA A 15 -23.56 6.45 -24.84
N LYS A 16 -24.75 6.83 -24.34
CA LYS A 16 -25.06 8.19 -23.88
C LYS A 16 -24.08 8.64 -22.79
N ASP A 17 -23.94 7.85 -21.73
CA ASP A 17 -23.07 8.18 -20.60
C ASP A 17 -21.60 8.29 -21.02
N MET A 18 -21.15 7.44 -21.95
CA MET A 18 -19.80 7.51 -22.51
C MET A 18 -19.57 8.75 -23.38
N LEU A 19 -20.58 9.15 -24.16
CA LEU A 19 -20.52 10.38 -24.96
C LEU A 19 -20.53 11.61 -24.07
N GLU A 20 -21.31 11.60 -22.99
CA GLU A 20 -21.34 12.69 -22.00
C GLU A 20 -19.99 12.84 -21.32
N LEU A 21 -19.37 11.73 -20.87
CA LEU A 21 -18.03 11.73 -20.31
C LEU A 21 -16.99 12.33 -21.28
N ARG A 22 -17.04 11.92 -22.56
CA ARG A 22 -16.13 12.43 -23.60
C ARG A 22 -16.30 13.92 -23.87
N ARG A 23 -17.52 14.43 -23.79
CA ARG A 23 -17.83 15.87 -24.00
C ARG A 23 -17.50 16.73 -22.80
N ASN A 24 -17.60 16.20 -21.59
CA ASN A 24 -17.25 16.92 -20.37
C ASN A 24 -15.75 16.76 -20.07
N LYS A 25 -14.94 17.70 -20.59
CA LYS A 25 -13.49 17.70 -20.41
C LYS A 25 -13.06 17.72 -18.94
N MET A 26 -13.86 18.37 -18.07
CA MET A 26 -13.57 18.47 -16.64
C MET A 26 -13.75 17.12 -15.95
N SER A 27 -14.87 16.42 -16.22
CA SER A 27 -15.12 15.07 -15.68
C SER A 27 -14.12 14.06 -16.24
N LEU A 28 -13.74 14.19 -17.51
CA LEU A 28 -12.70 13.35 -18.12
C LEU A 28 -11.33 13.61 -17.44
N ALA A 29 -10.97 14.86 -17.24
CA ALA A 29 -9.72 15.22 -16.56
C ALA A 29 -9.71 14.72 -15.11
N ALA A 30 -10.80 14.89 -14.36
CA ALA A 30 -10.92 14.41 -12.99
C ALA A 30 -10.78 12.88 -12.89
N LEU A 31 -11.32 12.14 -13.87
CA LEU A 31 -11.20 10.69 -13.95
C LEU A 31 -9.74 10.20 -14.00
N PHE A 32 -8.86 10.98 -14.62
CA PHE A 32 -7.46 10.64 -14.79
C PHE A 32 -6.53 11.30 -13.77
N ILE A 33 -6.77 12.58 -13.48
CA ILE A 33 -5.89 13.37 -12.61
C ILE A 33 -5.95 12.90 -11.17
N MET A 34 -7.14 12.62 -10.63
CA MET A 34 -7.27 12.18 -9.24
C MET A 34 -6.56 10.85 -8.96
N PRO A 35 -6.78 9.77 -9.73
CA PRO A 35 -6.01 8.54 -9.56
C PRO A 35 -4.51 8.73 -9.73
N LEU A 36 -4.11 9.57 -10.70
CA LEU A 36 -2.70 9.87 -10.94
C LEU A 36 -2.07 10.55 -9.72
N ILE A 37 -2.74 11.56 -9.16
CA ILE A 37 -2.26 12.25 -7.95
C ILE A 37 -2.11 11.23 -6.79
N PHE A 38 -3.12 10.39 -6.56
CA PHE A 38 -3.05 9.36 -5.51
C PHE A 38 -1.89 8.40 -5.73
N LEU A 39 -1.76 7.85 -6.94
CA LEU A 39 -0.70 6.90 -7.24
C LEU A 39 0.69 7.54 -7.12
N VAL A 40 0.86 8.74 -7.65
CA VAL A 40 2.13 9.49 -7.58
C VAL A 40 2.45 9.85 -6.14
N MET A 41 1.48 10.35 -5.39
CA MET A 41 1.66 10.69 -3.98
C MET A 41 2.08 9.46 -3.16
N PHE A 42 1.37 8.34 -3.29
CA PHE A 42 1.73 7.11 -2.57
C PHE A 42 3.06 6.51 -3.08
N GLY A 43 3.34 6.59 -4.38
CA GLY A 43 4.60 6.11 -4.94
C GLY A 43 5.82 6.89 -4.44
N PHE A 44 5.68 8.19 -4.17
CA PHE A 44 6.74 9.00 -3.56
C PHE A 44 6.79 8.90 -2.03
N ILE A 45 5.64 8.73 -1.35
CA ILE A 45 5.59 8.54 0.11
C ILE A 45 6.19 7.18 0.51
N PHE A 46 5.93 6.14 -0.27
CA PHE A 46 6.43 4.79 -0.03
C PHE A 46 7.52 4.45 -1.04
N PRO A 47 8.78 4.73 -0.72
CA PRO A 47 9.87 4.66 -1.68
C PRO A 47 10.06 3.26 -2.25
N THR A 48 10.33 3.22 -3.54
CA THR A 48 10.67 2.02 -4.30
C THR A 48 12.11 1.61 -3.99
N GLY A 49 12.31 0.88 -2.89
CA GLY A 49 13.53 0.09 -2.59
C GLY A 49 14.90 0.78 -2.56
N ASN A 50 15.10 1.91 -3.20
CA ASN A 50 16.37 2.62 -3.31
C ASN A 50 16.36 4.06 -2.77
N THR A 51 15.35 4.47 -2.05
CA THR A 51 15.38 5.77 -1.42
C THR A 51 16.31 5.73 -0.24
N GLN A 52 17.42 6.39 -0.40
CA GLN A 52 18.35 6.74 0.66
C GLN A 52 17.56 7.52 1.72
N LEU A 53 17.25 6.90 2.83
CA LEU A 53 16.41 7.51 3.86
C LEU A 53 17.14 8.65 4.57
N ASN A 54 18.48 8.69 4.51
CA ASN A 54 19.36 9.73 5.03
C ASN A 54 18.82 10.40 6.31
N MET A 55 18.36 9.55 7.27
CA MET A 55 17.80 10.07 8.52
C MET A 55 18.88 10.83 9.31
N PRO A 56 18.63 12.06 9.70
CA PRO A 56 19.62 12.84 10.44
C PRO A 56 19.85 12.25 11.83
N VAL A 57 21.05 11.74 12.09
CA VAL A 57 21.46 11.13 13.36
C VAL A 57 22.70 11.83 13.89
N GLY A 58 22.63 12.30 15.11
CA GLY A 58 23.78 12.91 15.80
C GLY A 58 24.75 11.83 16.30
N LEU A 59 26.05 12.12 16.22
CA LEU A 59 27.10 11.28 16.79
C LEU A 59 27.92 12.12 17.79
N VAL A 60 27.96 11.67 19.03
CA VAL A 60 28.76 12.30 20.10
C VAL A 60 29.79 11.27 20.57
N ASN A 61 31.05 11.55 20.26
CA ASN A 61 32.16 10.72 20.74
C ASN A 61 32.89 11.43 21.92
N LEU A 62 32.76 10.90 23.12
CA LEU A 62 33.44 11.41 24.33
C LEU A 62 34.71 10.64 24.66
N ASP A 63 34.98 9.53 23.94
CA ASP A 63 36.10 8.63 24.30
C ASP A 63 37.41 8.95 23.56
N HIS A 64 37.32 9.34 22.31
CA HIS A 64 38.47 9.66 21.44
C HIS A 64 39.57 8.58 21.34
N GLY A 65 39.34 7.38 21.86
CA GLY A 65 40.29 6.27 21.81
C GLY A 65 40.24 5.47 20.49
N GLN A 66 41.15 4.49 20.35
CA GLN A 66 41.21 3.67 19.14
C GLN A 66 39.93 2.86 18.92
N GLY A 67 39.35 2.27 19.98
CA GLY A 67 38.15 1.46 19.89
C GLY A 67 36.92 2.25 19.45
N SER A 68 36.77 3.51 19.91
CA SER A 68 35.69 4.38 19.47
C SER A 68 35.85 4.81 18.02
N ASN A 69 37.08 5.10 17.58
CA ASN A 69 37.35 5.45 16.19
C ASN A 69 37.10 4.28 15.21
N GLU A 70 37.47 3.05 15.60
CA GLU A 70 37.16 1.83 14.84
C GLU A 70 35.65 1.63 14.73
N PHE A 71 34.91 1.85 15.85
CA PHE A 71 33.45 1.77 15.84
C PHE A 71 32.81 2.77 14.87
N ILE A 72 33.24 4.02 14.92
CA ILE A 72 32.73 5.09 14.05
C ILE A 72 33.05 4.77 12.58
N ALA A 73 34.28 4.37 12.26
CA ALA A 73 34.68 4.00 10.90
C ALA A 73 33.85 2.85 10.34
N GLN A 74 33.53 1.84 11.16
CA GLN A 74 32.67 0.74 10.75
C GLN A 74 31.21 1.17 10.58
N LEU A 75 30.71 2.01 11.49
CA LEU A 75 29.38 2.62 11.38
C LEU A 75 29.23 3.42 10.08
N GLU A 76 30.22 4.24 9.73
CA GLU A 76 30.27 5.00 8.47
C GLU A 76 30.35 4.06 7.26
N THR A 77 31.15 2.98 7.34
CA THR A 77 31.25 1.98 6.26
C THR A 77 29.91 1.30 5.98
N VAL A 78 29.21 0.86 7.02
CA VAL A 78 27.86 0.26 6.89
C VAL A 78 26.88 1.30 6.37
N ASN A 79 26.94 2.53 6.87
CA ASN A 79 26.07 3.60 6.46
C ASN A 79 26.28 4.02 5.00
N ASN A 80 27.54 4.07 4.52
CA ASN A 80 27.87 4.37 3.12
C ASN A 80 27.33 3.33 2.15
N ASN A 81 27.13 2.09 2.60
CA ASN A 81 26.52 1.03 1.79
C ASN A 81 25.00 1.05 1.85
N THR A 82 24.42 1.50 2.96
CA THR A 82 22.97 1.43 3.20
C THR A 82 22.26 2.77 3.04
N HIS A 83 22.97 3.87 3.27
CA HIS A 83 22.47 5.26 3.24
C HIS A 83 21.25 5.48 4.15
N TYR A 84 21.18 4.77 5.27
CA TYR A 84 20.06 4.90 6.22
C TYR A 84 20.18 6.13 7.09
N MET A 85 21.40 6.57 7.43
CA MET A 85 21.66 7.66 8.36
C MET A 85 22.52 8.76 7.72
N ALA A 86 22.16 10.01 7.95
CA ALA A 86 23.02 11.17 7.73
C ALA A 86 23.70 11.51 9.05
N LEU A 87 24.92 11.00 9.26
CA LEU A 87 25.65 11.21 10.51
C LEU A 87 26.18 12.63 10.62
N THR A 88 25.88 13.31 11.73
CA THR A 88 26.38 14.65 12.05
C THR A 88 27.10 14.60 13.40
N ASN A 89 28.36 15.03 13.42
CA ASN A 89 29.18 15.02 14.62
C ASN A 89 28.81 16.19 15.55
N PHE A 90 28.66 15.90 16.83
CA PHE A 90 28.41 16.86 17.92
C PHE A 90 29.51 16.75 18.97
N THR A 91 29.87 17.88 19.56
CA THR A 91 30.86 17.93 20.65
C THR A 91 30.22 17.77 22.03
N GLY A 92 28.91 18.10 22.17
CA GLY A 92 28.16 18.05 23.40
C GLY A 92 26.91 17.19 23.33
N VAL A 93 26.63 16.44 24.39
CA VAL A 93 25.42 15.62 24.48
C VAL A 93 24.14 16.49 24.54
N ASP A 94 24.17 17.58 25.31
CA ASP A 94 23.01 18.45 25.54
C ASP A 94 22.54 19.14 24.24
N ASP A 95 23.48 19.57 23.42
CA ASP A 95 23.16 20.19 22.13
C ASP A 95 22.52 19.19 21.18
N ALA A 96 23.11 17.98 21.05
CA ALA A 96 22.57 16.91 20.23
C ALA A 96 21.16 16.47 20.70
N MET A 97 20.96 16.33 22.02
CA MET A 97 19.66 15.96 22.59
C MET A 97 18.60 17.06 22.41
N THR A 98 19.01 18.33 22.44
CA THR A 98 18.10 19.45 22.14
C THR A 98 17.59 19.38 20.71
N GLN A 99 18.46 19.06 19.76
CA GLN A 99 18.07 18.92 18.36
C GLN A 99 17.17 17.71 18.10
N VAL A 100 17.29 16.62 18.89
CA VAL A 100 16.30 15.52 18.86
C VAL A 100 14.94 16.01 19.35
N LYS A 101 14.90 16.75 20.47
CA LYS A 101 13.64 17.31 21.01
C LYS A 101 12.97 18.31 20.07
N GLU A 102 13.75 19.02 19.28
CA GLU A 102 13.27 19.95 18.25
C GLU A 102 12.84 19.23 16.94
N GLY A 103 12.99 17.89 16.86
CA GLY A 103 12.68 17.10 15.68
C GLY A 103 13.63 17.30 14.51
N LYS A 104 14.80 17.91 14.74
CA LYS A 104 15.84 18.10 13.70
C LYS A 104 16.70 16.87 13.49
N LEU A 105 16.82 16.02 14.54
CA LEU A 105 17.50 14.74 14.50
C LEU A 105 16.52 13.62 14.82
N SER A 106 16.64 12.52 14.11
CA SER A 106 15.88 11.29 14.35
C SER A 106 16.47 10.43 15.49
N GLY A 107 17.67 10.76 15.93
CA GLY A 107 18.32 10.10 17.06
C GLY A 107 19.73 10.62 17.28
N VAL A 108 20.35 10.18 18.40
CA VAL A 108 21.73 10.49 18.78
C VAL A 108 22.42 9.23 19.28
N ILE A 109 23.63 8.99 18.79
CA ILE A 109 24.52 7.94 19.26
C ILE A 109 25.59 8.58 20.15
N ILE A 110 25.72 8.12 21.39
CA ILE A 110 26.66 8.64 22.37
C ILE A 110 27.65 7.53 22.74
N ILE A 111 28.94 7.77 22.47
CA ILE A 111 30.03 6.90 22.89
C ILE A 111 30.64 7.52 24.16
N PRO A 112 30.49 6.89 25.34
CA PRO A 112 30.94 7.43 26.61
C PRO A 112 32.46 7.30 26.75
N GLN A 113 33.04 8.10 27.68
CA GLN A 113 34.44 7.95 28.08
C GLN A 113 34.71 6.53 28.64
N GLY A 114 35.89 5.99 28.34
CA GLY A 114 36.29 4.65 28.75
C GLY A 114 35.78 3.53 27.87
N PHE A 115 35.08 3.84 26.74
CA PHE A 115 34.63 2.84 25.77
C PHE A 115 35.79 2.02 25.20
N SER A 116 36.85 2.69 24.74
CA SER A 116 38.06 2.05 24.20
C SER A 116 38.82 1.28 25.25
N ASP A 117 38.96 1.81 26.47
CA ASP A 117 39.64 1.16 27.60
C ASP A 117 38.93 -0.15 27.99
N ASN A 118 37.61 -0.15 28.01
CA ASN A 118 36.83 -1.36 28.26
C ASN A 118 37.13 -2.44 27.23
N ILE A 119 37.15 -2.10 25.94
CA ILE A 119 37.42 -3.06 24.85
C ILE A 119 38.85 -3.58 24.98
N THR A 120 39.84 -2.72 25.26
CA THR A 120 41.27 -3.11 25.39
C THR A 120 41.48 -4.06 26.59
N ASN A 121 40.71 -3.84 27.68
CA ASN A 121 40.76 -4.68 28.89
C ASN A 121 39.88 -5.96 28.77
N GLY A 122 39.36 -6.29 27.56
CA GLY A 122 38.52 -7.47 27.34
C GLY A 122 37.10 -7.35 27.92
N LYS A 123 36.64 -6.14 28.20
CA LYS A 123 35.30 -5.86 28.65
C LYS A 123 34.46 -5.37 27.47
N SER A 124 33.13 -5.38 27.63
CA SER A 124 32.22 -4.85 26.60
C SER A 124 32.29 -3.33 26.54
N GLY A 125 32.50 -2.77 25.35
CA GLY A 125 32.30 -1.36 25.08
C GLY A 125 30.79 -1.10 24.88
N THR A 126 30.19 -0.25 25.73
CA THR A 126 28.77 0.07 25.65
C THR A 126 28.59 1.51 25.15
N PHE A 127 27.81 1.70 24.13
CA PHE A 127 27.35 3.00 23.68
C PHE A 127 25.83 3.14 23.91
N THR A 128 25.32 4.35 23.94
CA THR A 128 23.88 4.59 24.10
C THR A 128 23.33 5.28 22.86
N ALA A 129 22.23 4.77 22.34
CA ALA A 129 21.50 5.41 21.28
C ALA A 129 20.14 5.90 21.79
N TYR A 130 19.92 7.20 21.71
CA TYR A 130 18.61 7.81 21.95
C TYR A 130 17.93 8.00 20.58
N ILE A 131 16.77 7.39 20.39
CA ILE A 131 16.07 7.39 19.12
C ILE A 131 14.71 8.05 19.32
N ASP A 132 14.33 8.93 18.40
CA ASP A 132 13.01 9.53 18.37
C ASP A 132 11.96 8.50 17.97
N ASN A 133 11.10 8.09 18.89
CA ASN A 133 10.01 7.14 18.67
C ASN A 133 8.72 7.80 18.18
N SER A 134 8.70 9.10 17.93
CA SER A 134 7.51 9.79 17.36
C SER A 134 7.19 9.28 15.95
N ILE A 135 8.22 8.80 15.24
CA ILE A 135 8.07 8.13 13.93
C ILE A 135 8.55 6.68 14.04
N PRO A 136 7.64 5.72 14.34
CA PRO A 136 8.03 4.32 14.62
C PRO A 136 8.82 3.64 13.51
N GLN A 137 8.53 3.99 12.26
CA GLN A 137 9.22 3.42 11.09
C GLN A 137 10.69 3.85 11.04
N SER A 138 10.98 5.13 11.28
CA SER A 138 12.35 5.66 11.32
C SER A 138 13.13 5.07 12.48
N SER A 139 12.50 4.94 13.65
CA SER A 139 13.14 4.35 14.84
C SER A 139 13.52 2.89 14.63
N ALA A 140 12.63 2.09 14.03
CA ALA A 140 12.91 0.69 13.71
C ALA A 140 14.10 0.54 12.74
N GLN A 141 14.20 1.40 11.73
CA GLN A 141 15.28 1.38 10.75
C GLN A 141 16.63 1.77 11.38
N ILE A 142 16.67 2.80 12.24
CA ILE A 142 17.88 3.17 12.97
C ILE A 142 18.33 2.03 13.89
N GLN A 143 17.41 1.40 14.63
CA GLN A 143 17.72 0.24 15.47
C GLN A 143 18.28 -0.93 14.64
N GLN A 144 17.70 -1.21 13.49
CA GLN A 144 18.16 -2.28 12.60
C GLN A 144 19.57 -1.98 12.05
N ALA A 145 19.83 -0.74 11.63
CA ALA A 145 21.16 -0.32 11.16
C ALA A 145 22.22 -0.41 12.25
N LEU A 146 21.92 0.05 13.48
CA LEU A 146 22.83 -0.05 14.63
C LEU A 146 23.08 -1.51 15.01
N SER A 147 22.03 -2.33 15.08
CA SER A 147 22.18 -3.77 15.39
C SER A 147 23.01 -4.49 14.35
N GLY A 148 22.81 -4.21 13.08
CA GLY A 148 23.61 -4.76 11.96
C GLY A 148 25.09 -4.37 12.07
N THR A 149 25.37 -3.11 12.42
CA THR A 149 26.75 -2.62 12.63
C THR A 149 27.41 -3.34 13.81
N VAL A 150 26.72 -3.45 14.94
CA VAL A 150 27.26 -4.14 16.14
C VAL A 150 27.53 -5.62 15.83
N ILE A 151 26.61 -6.30 15.18
CA ILE A 151 26.80 -7.71 14.78
C ILE A 151 28.01 -7.83 13.84
N SER A 152 28.13 -6.98 12.84
CA SER A 152 29.28 -6.99 11.91
C SER A 152 30.61 -6.79 12.63
N MET A 153 30.67 -5.83 13.56
CA MET A 153 31.89 -5.58 14.35
C MET A 153 32.23 -6.74 15.28
N ASN A 154 31.24 -7.30 15.97
CA ASN A 154 31.45 -8.46 16.85
C ASN A 154 32.01 -9.64 16.05
N ASN A 155 31.50 -9.84 14.82
CA ASN A 155 31.98 -10.91 13.93
C ASN A 155 33.45 -10.70 13.53
N ILE A 156 33.82 -9.50 13.12
CA ILE A 156 35.20 -9.13 12.75
C ILE A 156 36.15 -9.36 13.94
N LYS A 157 35.77 -8.92 15.14
CA LYS A 157 36.58 -9.11 16.36
C LYS A 157 36.67 -10.59 16.73
N ALA A 158 35.58 -11.34 16.64
CA ALA A 158 35.58 -12.78 16.95
C ALA A 158 36.45 -13.56 15.94
N GLU A 159 36.37 -13.29 14.63
CA GLU A 159 37.24 -13.87 13.62
C GLU A 159 38.73 -13.61 13.91
N ALA A 160 39.09 -12.36 14.25
CA ALA A 160 40.46 -12.00 14.60
C ALA A 160 40.95 -12.75 15.85
N ASN A 161 40.11 -12.91 16.88
CA ASN A 161 40.45 -13.65 18.09
C ASN A 161 40.63 -15.13 17.83
N VAL A 162 39.77 -15.78 17.03
CA VAL A 162 39.89 -17.19 16.65
C VAL A 162 41.13 -17.42 15.80
N MET A 163 41.43 -16.49 14.88
CA MET A 163 42.66 -16.60 14.05
C MET A 163 43.92 -16.46 14.90
N ASN A 164 43.94 -15.57 15.88
CA ASN A 164 45.07 -15.43 16.82
C ASN A 164 45.21 -16.69 17.69
N LEU A 165 44.11 -17.27 18.17
CA LEU A 165 44.14 -18.52 18.93
C LEU A 165 44.62 -19.69 18.08
N SER A 166 44.18 -19.79 16.82
CA SER A 166 44.65 -20.79 15.85
C SER A 166 46.19 -20.73 15.63
N LYS A 167 46.73 -19.51 15.45
CA LYS A 167 48.16 -19.28 15.34
C LYS A 167 48.92 -19.68 16.61
N ALA A 168 48.38 -19.38 17.80
CA ALA A 168 49.00 -19.71 19.08
C ALA A 168 48.99 -21.21 19.38
N THR A 169 48.00 -21.95 18.93
CA THR A 169 47.83 -23.39 19.16
C THR A 169 48.33 -24.27 18.01
N ASN A 170 48.79 -23.69 16.91
CA ASN A 170 49.23 -24.40 15.69
C ASN A 170 48.16 -25.33 15.09
N GLN A 171 46.87 -25.04 15.37
CA GLN A 171 45.73 -25.78 14.83
C GLN A 171 45.11 -25.02 13.65
N ILE A 172 44.84 -25.74 12.55
CA ILE A 172 44.11 -25.16 11.41
C ILE A 172 42.62 -25.11 11.78
N VAL A 173 42.15 -23.94 12.16
CA VAL A 173 40.74 -23.70 12.53
C VAL A 173 40.13 -22.80 11.48
N ASN A 174 38.92 -23.12 11.04
CA ASN A 174 38.12 -22.18 10.23
C ASN A 174 37.36 -21.22 11.16
N PRO A 175 37.76 -19.94 11.26
CA PRO A 175 37.17 -18.99 12.18
C PRO A 175 35.65 -18.80 11.92
N GLN A 176 35.26 -18.78 10.66
CA GLN A 176 33.84 -18.57 10.29
C GLN A 176 32.95 -19.72 10.77
N ALA A 177 33.40 -20.97 10.63
CA ALA A 177 32.63 -22.12 11.10
C ALA A 177 32.54 -22.20 12.63
N MET A 178 33.53 -21.66 13.37
CA MET A 178 33.47 -21.60 14.83
C MET A 178 32.58 -20.49 15.35
N ILE A 179 32.54 -19.34 14.66
CA ILE A 179 31.75 -18.18 15.07
C ILE A 179 30.31 -18.33 14.58
N PHE A 180 30.11 -18.87 13.39
CA PHE A 180 28.85 -19.12 12.73
C PHE A 180 28.63 -20.59 12.41
N PRO A 181 28.34 -21.44 13.42
CA PRO A 181 28.10 -22.88 13.18
C PRO A 181 26.82 -23.10 12.36
N TYR A 182 25.93 -22.13 12.32
CA TYR A 182 24.68 -22.15 11.56
C TYR A 182 24.66 -20.98 10.58
N THR A 183 24.72 -21.27 9.27
CA THR A 183 24.50 -20.27 8.23
C THR A 183 23.12 -20.47 7.63
N PRO A 184 22.19 -19.52 7.76
CA PRO A 184 20.90 -19.62 7.11
C PRO A 184 21.10 -19.45 5.60
N ASN A 185 20.64 -20.43 4.81
CA ASN A 185 20.45 -20.24 3.38
C ASN A 185 19.03 -19.71 3.19
N VAL A 186 18.89 -18.39 3.04
CA VAL A 186 17.60 -17.75 2.82
C VAL A 186 17.43 -17.51 1.33
N GLU A 187 16.59 -18.32 0.70
CA GLU A 187 16.20 -18.13 -0.68
C GLU A 187 14.83 -17.42 -0.72
N THR A 188 14.74 -16.37 -1.52
CA THR A 188 13.46 -15.70 -1.75
C THR A 188 12.64 -16.50 -2.76
N SER A 189 11.49 -17.03 -2.33
CA SER A 189 10.57 -17.81 -3.20
C SER A 189 9.93 -16.96 -4.29
N ILE A 190 9.97 -15.63 -4.17
CA ILE A 190 9.36 -14.69 -5.10
C ILE A 190 10.46 -13.87 -5.73
N PRO A 191 10.70 -14.01 -7.07
CA PRO A 191 11.68 -13.19 -7.77
C PRO A 191 11.23 -11.73 -7.79
N GLY A 192 12.11 -10.82 -7.41
CA GLY A 192 11.86 -9.39 -7.52
C GLY A 192 12.32 -8.61 -6.28
N GLN A 193 12.53 -7.31 -6.45
CA GLN A 193 12.82 -6.42 -5.33
C GLN A 193 11.57 -6.32 -4.45
N THR A 194 11.69 -6.66 -3.18
CA THR A 194 10.65 -6.47 -2.16
C THR A 194 10.48 -4.99 -1.87
N ASN A 195 9.72 -4.35 -2.73
CA ASN A 195 9.39 -2.95 -2.64
C ASN A 195 8.01 -2.83 -1.99
N TYR A 196 7.89 -2.03 -0.93
CA TYR A 196 6.61 -1.81 -0.26
C TYR A 196 5.53 -1.27 -1.22
N PHE A 197 5.95 -0.47 -2.21
CA PHE A 197 5.05 0.02 -3.25
C PHE A 197 4.48 -1.11 -4.11
N ASN A 198 5.27 -2.14 -4.44
CA ASN A 198 4.76 -3.32 -5.16
C ASN A 198 3.65 -4.03 -4.38
N PHE A 199 3.76 -4.07 -3.05
CA PHE A 199 2.70 -4.59 -2.19
C PHE A 199 1.45 -3.71 -2.19
N LEU A 200 1.62 -2.38 -2.20
CA LEU A 200 0.52 -1.42 -2.18
C LEU A 200 -0.20 -1.29 -3.53
N ALA A 201 0.54 -1.30 -4.64
CA ALA A 201 0.02 -0.96 -5.96
C ALA A 201 -1.25 -1.74 -6.36
N PRO A 202 -1.32 -3.09 -6.23
CA PRO A 202 -2.53 -3.84 -6.56
C PRO A 202 -3.75 -3.42 -5.72
N GLY A 203 -3.52 -3.17 -4.42
CA GLY A 203 -4.56 -2.70 -3.51
C GLY A 203 -5.03 -1.27 -3.83
N LEU A 204 -4.10 -0.37 -4.15
CA LEU A 204 -4.41 1.00 -4.56
C LEU A 204 -5.22 1.02 -5.87
N MET A 205 -4.90 0.17 -6.82
CA MET A 205 -5.63 0.08 -8.09
C MET A 205 -7.11 -0.21 -7.85
N ILE A 206 -7.42 -1.25 -7.08
CA ILE A 206 -8.82 -1.63 -6.81
C ILE A 206 -9.52 -0.61 -5.90
N MET A 207 -8.80 0.01 -4.98
CA MET A 207 -9.33 1.08 -4.12
C MET A 207 -9.74 2.31 -4.93
N ILE A 208 -8.91 2.76 -5.86
CA ILE A 208 -9.21 3.90 -6.73
C ILE A 208 -10.44 3.62 -7.60
N VAL A 209 -10.53 2.39 -8.12
CA VAL A 209 -11.70 1.95 -8.89
C VAL A 209 -12.94 1.92 -8.02
N MET A 210 -12.86 1.40 -6.80
CA MET A 210 -13.96 1.43 -5.82
C MET A 210 -14.43 2.86 -5.59
N MET A 211 -13.52 3.80 -5.32
CA MET A 211 -13.86 5.21 -5.12
C MET A 211 -14.62 5.78 -6.33
N SER A 212 -14.09 5.56 -7.54
CA SER A 212 -14.70 6.05 -8.77
C SER A 212 -16.10 5.49 -9.03
N VAL A 213 -16.29 4.21 -8.73
CA VAL A 213 -17.58 3.52 -8.97
C VAL A 213 -18.60 3.91 -7.92
N MET A 214 -18.24 3.87 -6.63
CA MET A 214 -19.16 4.17 -5.54
C MET A 214 -19.66 5.62 -5.55
N THR A 215 -18.80 6.57 -5.92
CA THR A 215 -19.20 7.98 -6.03
C THR A 215 -19.87 8.30 -7.38
N GLY A 216 -19.46 7.62 -8.43
CA GLY A 216 -19.95 7.88 -9.79
C GLY A 216 -21.41 7.53 -10.01
N ILE A 217 -21.96 6.54 -9.28
CA ILE A 217 -23.37 6.14 -9.41
C ILE A 217 -24.33 7.23 -8.87
N PRO A 218 -24.17 7.69 -7.62
CA PRO A 218 -25.00 8.80 -7.10
C PRO A 218 -24.89 10.05 -7.98
N GLU A 219 -23.67 10.42 -8.39
CA GLU A 219 -23.42 11.56 -9.26
C GLU A 219 -24.20 11.44 -10.60
N ALA A 220 -24.07 10.30 -11.29
CA ALA A 220 -24.68 10.09 -12.59
C ALA A 220 -26.23 10.09 -12.54
N ILE A 221 -26.83 9.58 -11.44
CA ILE A 221 -28.28 9.54 -11.28
C ILE A 221 -28.82 10.89 -10.82
N SER A 222 -28.20 11.54 -9.85
CA SER A 222 -28.65 12.84 -9.32
C SER A 222 -28.54 13.93 -10.36
N LYS A 223 -27.46 13.95 -11.13
CA LYS A 223 -27.28 14.91 -12.22
C LYS A 223 -28.40 14.83 -13.26
N GLU A 224 -28.87 13.63 -13.61
CA GLU A 224 -29.99 13.47 -14.55
C GLU A 224 -31.31 13.93 -13.95
N LYS A 225 -31.51 13.76 -12.61
CA LYS A 225 -32.68 14.32 -11.91
C LYS A 225 -32.66 15.85 -11.92
N GLU A 226 -31.49 16.45 -11.63
CA GLU A 226 -31.35 17.92 -11.59
C GLU A 226 -31.56 18.58 -12.96
N ILE A 227 -31.11 17.94 -14.04
CA ILE A 227 -31.23 18.44 -15.42
C ILE A 227 -32.65 18.13 -16.00
N GLY A 228 -33.47 17.31 -15.30
CA GLY A 228 -34.78 16.87 -15.77
C GLY A 228 -34.74 15.79 -16.89
N THR A 229 -33.57 15.30 -17.26
CA THR A 229 -33.43 14.23 -18.26
C THR A 229 -33.85 12.87 -17.73
N PHE A 230 -33.90 12.70 -16.41
CA PHE A 230 -34.38 11.51 -15.76
C PHE A 230 -35.86 11.22 -16.02
N ASP A 231 -36.72 12.27 -15.94
CA ASP A 231 -38.15 12.17 -16.24
C ASP A 231 -38.40 11.87 -17.70
N GLY A 232 -37.56 12.41 -18.59
CA GLY A 232 -37.58 12.10 -20.01
C GLY A 232 -37.24 10.61 -20.29
N MET A 233 -36.26 10.02 -19.55
CA MET A 233 -35.96 8.60 -19.65
C MET A 233 -37.08 7.72 -19.09
N LEU A 234 -37.76 8.14 -18.01
CA LEU A 234 -38.89 7.39 -17.44
C LEU A 234 -40.12 7.43 -18.34
N SER A 235 -40.27 8.50 -19.11
CA SER A 235 -41.37 8.64 -20.10
C SER A 235 -41.15 7.88 -21.39
N ALA A 236 -39.89 7.48 -21.67
CA ALA A 236 -39.55 6.65 -22.81
C ALA A 236 -39.95 5.17 -22.55
N PRO A 237 -40.25 4.37 -23.59
CA PRO A 237 -40.62 2.97 -23.46
C PRO A 237 -39.40 2.09 -23.13
N ILE A 238 -38.58 2.51 -22.14
CA ILE A 238 -37.35 1.86 -21.68
C ILE A 238 -37.60 1.27 -20.29
N SER A 239 -37.11 0.07 -20.02
CA SER A 239 -37.27 -0.51 -18.71
C SER A 239 -36.29 0.10 -17.68
N GLN A 240 -36.74 0.28 -16.46
CA GLN A 240 -35.88 0.73 -15.34
C GLN A 240 -34.64 -0.15 -15.15
N ILE A 241 -34.78 -1.45 -15.41
CA ILE A 241 -33.68 -2.42 -15.38
C ILE A 241 -32.66 -2.10 -16.47
N SER A 242 -33.12 -1.75 -17.69
CA SER A 242 -32.21 -1.37 -18.79
C SER A 242 -31.39 -0.14 -18.46
N VAL A 243 -31.96 0.82 -17.74
CA VAL A 243 -31.25 2.03 -17.28
C VAL A 243 -30.15 1.64 -16.28
N ILE A 244 -30.47 0.81 -15.28
CA ILE A 244 -29.49 0.34 -14.27
C ILE A 244 -28.35 -0.43 -14.95
N ILE A 245 -28.68 -1.39 -15.83
CA ILE A 245 -27.68 -2.19 -16.56
C ILE A 245 -26.80 -1.29 -17.44
N GLY A 246 -27.40 -0.34 -18.16
CA GLY A 246 -26.68 0.58 -19.04
C GLY A 246 -25.71 1.48 -18.26
N LYS A 247 -26.14 2.05 -17.14
CA LYS A 247 -25.28 2.86 -16.25
C LYS A 247 -24.19 2.02 -15.61
N THR A 248 -24.52 0.82 -15.15
CA THR A 248 -23.54 -0.14 -14.65
C THR A 248 -22.47 -0.44 -15.68
N ALA A 249 -22.86 -0.73 -16.93
CA ALA A 249 -21.95 -0.99 -18.02
C ALA A 249 -21.07 0.23 -18.36
N ALA A 250 -21.62 1.44 -18.31
CA ALA A 250 -20.86 2.67 -18.50
C ALA A 250 -19.79 2.84 -17.42
N LEU A 251 -20.14 2.61 -16.15
CA LEU A 251 -19.21 2.68 -15.03
C LEU A 251 -18.15 1.58 -15.06
N CYS A 252 -18.52 0.36 -15.46
CA CYS A 252 -17.56 -0.72 -15.72
C CYS A 252 -16.55 -0.32 -16.81
N THR A 253 -17.02 0.23 -17.90
CA THR A 253 -16.16 0.69 -19.02
C THR A 253 -15.24 1.82 -18.56
N ARG A 254 -15.77 2.80 -17.81
CA ARG A 254 -15.00 3.90 -17.21
C ARG A 254 -13.94 3.36 -16.27
N GLY A 255 -14.31 2.48 -15.35
CA GLY A 255 -13.39 1.85 -14.39
C GLY A 255 -12.31 1.00 -15.08
N PHE A 256 -12.67 0.29 -16.17
CA PHE A 256 -11.72 -0.47 -16.95
C PHE A 256 -10.67 0.42 -17.62
N ILE A 257 -11.09 1.53 -18.26
CA ILE A 257 -10.16 2.50 -18.84
C ILE A 257 -9.25 3.09 -17.74
N GLN A 258 -9.81 3.42 -16.59
CA GLN A 258 -9.08 3.92 -15.44
C GLN A 258 -8.02 2.93 -14.95
N CYS A 259 -8.34 1.64 -14.87
CA CYS A 259 -7.41 0.59 -14.51
C CYS A 259 -6.23 0.46 -15.48
N ILE A 260 -6.50 0.52 -16.78
CA ILE A 260 -5.42 0.48 -17.80
C ILE A 260 -4.44 1.62 -17.57
N ILE A 261 -4.94 2.82 -17.32
CA ILE A 261 -4.10 4.01 -17.13
C ILE A 261 -3.31 3.93 -15.83
N ILE A 262 -3.96 3.53 -14.71
CA ILE A 262 -3.28 3.36 -13.42
C ILE A 262 -2.18 2.31 -13.56
N LEU A 263 -2.47 1.18 -14.22
CA LEU A 263 -1.50 0.12 -14.43
C LEU A 263 -0.32 0.59 -15.30
N ALA A 264 -0.60 1.30 -16.39
CA ALA A 264 0.45 1.86 -17.25
C ALA A 264 1.35 2.82 -16.48
N ILE A 265 0.77 3.69 -15.65
CA ILE A 265 1.52 4.63 -14.80
C ILE A 265 2.34 3.88 -13.74
N ALA A 266 1.75 2.87 -13.08
CA ALA A 266 2.45 2.07 -12.08
C ALA A 266 3.68 1.36 -12.67
N ILE A 267 3.57 0.83 -13.88
CA ILE A 267 4.69 0.18 -14.58
C ILE A 267 5.74 1.22 -15.04
N LEU A 268 5.31 2.30 -15.70
CA LEU A 268 6.23 3.25 -16.36
C LEU A 268 6.96 4.16 -15.37
N LEU A 269 6.28 4.63 -14.31
CA LEU A 269 6.87 5.57 -13.34
C LEU A 269 7.49 4.86 -12.14
N PHE A 270 6.91 3.75 -11.70
CA PHE A 270 7.31 3.10 -10.46
C PHE A 270 7.91 1.70 -10.65
N GLY A 271 8.01 1.21 -11.90
CA GLY A 271 8.63 -0.07 -12.20
C GLY A 271 7.90 -1.27 -11.57
N VAL A 272 6.59 -1.17 -11.35
CA VAL A 272 5.79 -2.27 -10.78
C VAL A 272 5.85 -3.46 -11.73
N THR A 273 6.32 -4.59 -11.23
CA THR A 273 6.40 -5.84 -11.99
C THR A 273 5.14 -6.66 -11.80
N ILE A 274 4.57 -7.16 -12.89
CA ILE A 274 3.42 -8.07 -12.87
C ILE A 274 3.95 -9.46 -13.18
N GLN A 275 3.87 -10.35 -12.20
CA GLN A 275 4.32 -11.74 -12.36
C GLN A 275 3.26 -12.63 -13.01
N GLY A 276 1.98 -12.30 -12.79
CA GLY A 276 0.86 -13.14 -13.19
C GLY A 276 0.12 -12.69 -14.44
N ASN A 277 -1.00 -13.36 -14.71
CA ASN A 277 -1.81 -13.12 -15.90
C ASN A 277 -2.60 -11.80 -15.81
N ILE A 278 -2.28 -10.85 -16.68
CA ILE A 278 -2.90 -9.53 -16.74
C ILE A 278 -4.42 -9.59 -17.04
N LEU A 279 -4.86 -10.57 -17.85
CA LEU A 279 -6.29 -10.73 -18.14
C LEU A 279 -7.06 -11.15 -16.89
N LEU A 280 -6.47 -12.01 -16.06
CA LEU A 280 -7.06 -12.41 -14.79
C LEU A 280 -7.14 -11.22 -13.83
N ALA A 281 -6.11 -10.37 -13.78
CA ALA A 281 -6.12 -9.14 -13.00
C ALA A 281 -7.27 -8.20 -13.43
N PHE A 282 -7.45 -7.99 -14.75
CA PHE A 282 -8.57 -7.20 -15.25
C PHE A 282 -9.93 -7.83 -14.96
N PHE A 283 -10.04 -9.14 -15.03
CA PHE A 283 -11.27 -9.84 -14.65
C PHE A 283 -11.61 -9.62 -13.18
N MET A 284 -10.62 -9.67 -12.27
CA MET A 284 -10.81 -9.37 -10.85
C MET A 284 -11.22 -7.92 -10.60
N LEU A 285 -10.66 -6.97 -11.35
CA LEU A 285 -11.08 -5.58 -11.28
C LEU A 285 -12.55 -5.41 -11.69
N LEU A 286 -13.01 -6.07 -12.75
CA LEU A 286 -14.42 -6.05 -13.17
C LEU A 286 -15.34 -6.68 -12.11
N LEU A 287 -14.94 -7.77 -11.46
CA LEU A 287 -15.69 -8.36 -10.36
C LEU A 287 -15.75 -7.43 -9.14
N GLY A 288 -14.65 -6.76 -8.82
CA GLY A 288 -14.62 -5.73 -7.80
C GLY A 288 -15.59 -4.59 -8.10
N ILE A 289 -15.58 -4.05 -9.33
CA ILE A 289 -16.53 -3.03 -9.80
C ILE A 289 -17.96 -3.52 -9.59
N PHE A 290 -18.29 -4.73 -10.04
CA PHE A 290 -19.61 -5.32 -9.89
C PHE A 290 -20.07 -5.37 -8.42
N SER A 291 -19.16 -5.72 -7.51
CA SER A 291 -19.45 -5.76 -6.07
C SER A 291 -19.71 -4.38 -5.47
N PHE A 292 -19.05 -3.32 -5.95
CA PHE A 292 -19.20 -1.96 -5.42
C PHE A 292 -20.41 -1.22 -5.98
N ILE A 293 -20.87 -1.54 -7.18
CA ILE A 293 -22.02 -0.89 -7.84
C ILE A 293 -23.27 -0.98 -6.97
N GLY A 294 -23.56 -2.16 -6.43
CA GLY A 294 -24.74 -2.37 -5.59
C GLY A 294 -24.77 -1.42 -4.37
N ILE A 295 -23.62 -1.18 -3.76
CA ILE A 295 -23.49 -0.25 -2.62
C ILE A 295 -23.79 1.20 -3.05
N GLY A 296 -23.26 1.64 -4.19
CA GLY A 296 -23.53 2.98 -4.74
C GLY A 296 -25.01 3.18 -5.07
N ILE A 297 -25.67 2.18 -5.67
CA ILE A 297 -27.12 2.23 -5.96
C ILE A 297 -27.94 2.28 -4.66
N MET A 298 -27.56 1.51 -3.63
CA MET A 298 -28.23 1.58 -2.33
C MET A 298 -28.14 2.97 -1.72
N ALA A 299 -26.97 3.60 -1.77
CA ALA A 299 -26.76 4.94 -1.21
C ALA A 299 -27.71 5.99 -1.82
N ILE A 300 -27.81 6.04 -3.16
CA ILE A 300 -28.74 7.00 -3.83
C ILE A 300 -30.21 6.65 -3.57
N SER A 301 -30.52 5.37 -3.43
CA SER A 301 -31.89 4.91 -3.17
C SER A 301 -32.37 5.28 -1.76
N MET A 302 -31.45 5.43 -0.81
CA MET A 302 -31.77 5.76 0.59
C MET A 302 -31.89 7.28 0.82
N SER A 303 -31.16 8.10 0.08
CA SER A 303 -31.07 9.54 0.34
C SER A 303 -31.92 10.41 -0.59
N GLY A 304 -32.04 10.06 -1.84
CA GLY A 304 -32.83 10.82 -2.81
C GLY A 304 -32.12 12.04 -3.44
N ASP A 305 -31.11 12.62 -2.82
CA ASP A 305 -30.30 13.73 -3.32
C ASP A 305 -28.80 13.36 -3.39
N GLN A 306 -28.03 14.14 -4.19
CA GLN A 306 -26.62 13.86 -4.44
C GLN A 306 -25.75 14.04 -3.19
N ALA A 307 -25.98 15.11 -2.43
CA ALA A 307 -25.12 15.43 -1.28
C ALA A 307 -25.23 14.37 -0.19
N SER A 308 -26.45 13.98 0.17
CA SER A 308 -26.71 12.92 1.16
C SER A 308 -26.22 11.55 0.68
N SER A 309 -26.40 11.24 -0.61
CA SER A 309 -25.86 10.00 -1.21
C SER A 309 -24.35 9.92 -1.12
N THR A 310 -23.67 11.01 -1.47
CA THR A 310 -22.20 11.10 -1.40
C THR A 310 -21.71 10.98 0.04
N MET A 311 -22.44 11.55 0.99
CA MET A 311 -22.13 11.42 2.42
C MET A 311 -22.22 9.96 2.90
N ILE A 312 -23.30 9.24 2.51
CA ILE A 312 -23.45 7.81 2.83
C ILE A 312 -22.33 6.98 2.22
N VAL A 313 -22.02 7.24 0.93
CA VAL A 313 -20.92 6.55 0.24
C VAL A 313 -19.59 6.78 0.96
N ASN A 314 -19.27 8.03 1.29
CA ASN A 314 -18.04 8.37 2.00
C ASN A 314 -17.96 7.70 3.37
N LEU A 315 -19.06 7.68 4.13
CA LEU A 315 -19.15 7.05 5.45
C LEU A 315 -18.83 5.55 5.38
N LEU A 316 -19.25 4.87 4.30
CA LEU A 316 -18.95 3.45 4.08
C LEU A 316 -17.54 3.25 3.50
N MET A 317 -17.13 4.11 2.60
CA MET A 317 -15.89 3.98 1.85
C MET A 317 -14.66 4.15 2.75
N PHE A 318 -14.66 5.13 3.68
CA PHE A 318 -13.53 5.36 4.57
C PHE A 318 -13.14 4.13 5.41
N PRO A 319 -14.05 3.48 6.15
CA PRO A 319 -13.72 2.24 6.83
C PRO A 319 -13.25 1.14 5.89
N MET A 320 -13.87 1.01 4.71
CA MET A 320 -13.47 -0.01 3.72
C MET A 320 -12.05 0.20 3.23
N MET A 321 -11.60 1.44 3.04
CA MET A 321 -10.23 1.76 2.62
C MET A 321 -9.18 1.29 3.64
N PHE A 322 -9.42 1.55 4.93
CA PHE A 322 -8.46 1.21 5.98
C PHE A 322 -8.52 -0.26 6.38
N LEU A 323 -9.73 -0.83 6.47
CA LEU A 323 -9.92 -2.21 6.90
C LEU A 323 -9.85 -3.22 5.74
N GLY A 324 -9.88 -2.75 4.50
CA GLY A 324 -9.80 -3.60 3.30
C GLY A 324 -8.41 -4.20 3.02
N GLY A 325 -7.44 -4.01 3.90
CA GLY A 325 -6.11 -4.59 3.76
C GLY A 325 -5.25 -3.95 2.66
N VAL A 326 -5.63 -2.76 2.14
CA VAL A 326 -4.89 -2.07 1.07
C VAL A 326 -3.56 -1.54 1.59
N PHE A 327 -3.61 -0.78 2.67
CA PHE A 327 -2.44 -0.12 3.25
C PHE A 327 -1.67 -1.00 4.23
N TYR A 328 -2.36 -1.91 4.91
CA TYR A 328 -1.80 -2.72 5.98
C TYR A 328 -2.29 -4.16 5.88
N PRO A 329 -1.43 -5.18 6.03
CA PRO A 329 -1.85 -6.58 6.00
C PRO A 329 -2.89 -6.88 7.07
N ILE A 330 -3.99 -7.54 6.71
CA ILE A 330 -5.10 -7.84 7.63
C ILE A 330 -4.63 -8.68 8.84
N GLN A 331 -3.66 -9.59 8.61
CA GLN A 331 -3.11 -10.47 9.63
C GLN A 331 -2.42 -9.71 10.78
N GLN A 332 -1.99 -8.47 10.53
CA GLN A 332 -1.33 -7.60 11.50
C GLN A 332 -2.31 -6.66 12.21
N MET A 333 -3.59 -6.68 11.82
CA MET A 333 -4.64 -5.89 12.46
C MET A 333 -5.12 -6.55 13.77
N PRO A 334 -5.67 -5.78 14.72
CA PRO A 334 -6.37 -6.33 15.88
C PRO A 334 -7.50 -7.28 15.45
N TRP A 335 -7.78 -8.31 16.25
CA TRP A 335 -8.73 -9.38 15.93
C TRP A 335 -10.13 -8.88 15.50
N PHE A 336 -10.65 -7.84 16.15
CA PHE A 336 -11.96 -7.27 15.79
C PHE A 336 -11.99 -6.61 14.41
N MET A 337 -10.87 -5.96 13.99
CA MET A 337 -10.74 -5.39 12.66
C MET A 337 -10.64 -6.49 11.59
N GLN A 338 -9.96 -7.61 11.90
CA GLN A 338 -9.91 -8.77 11.02
C GLN A 338 -11.31 -9.36 10.76
N ILE A 339 -12.19 -9.40 11.77
CA ILE A 339 -13.58 -9.84 11.60
C ILE A 339 -14.33 -8.88 10.67
N ILE A 340 -14.23 -7.57 10.90
CA ILE A 340 -14.91 -6.56 10.07
C ILE A 340 -14.43 -6.63 8.62
N SER A 341 -13.13 -6.82 8.39
CA SER A 341 -12.54 -6.89 7.05
C SER A 341 -13.12 -8.02 6.20
N GLN A 342 -13.60 -9.12 6.82
CA GLN A 342 -14.23 -10.23 6.11
C GLN A 342 -15.57 -9.87 5.44
N PHE A 343 -16.21 -8.80 5.90
CA PHE A 343 -17.46 -8.29 5.30
C PHE A 343 -17.22 -7.22 4.23
N ILE A 344 -15.97 -6.89 3.95
CA ILE A 344 -15.59 -5.83 3.02
C ILE A 344 -15.17 -6.44 1.68
N PRO A 345 -15.88 -6.15 0.56
CA PRO A 345 -15.51 -6.71 -0.75
C PRO A 345 -14.13 -6.23 -1.24
N LEU A 346 -13.70 -5.03 -0.85
CA LEU A 346 -12.36 -4.51 -1.15
C LEU A 346 -11.25 -5.44 -0.66
N THR A 347 -11.44 -6.10 0.48
CA THR A 347 -10.51 -7.07 1.07
C THR A 347 -10.18 -8.20 0.09
N TYR A 348 -11.20 -8.81 -0.47
CA TYR A 348 -11.04 -9.94 -1.39
C TYR A 348 -10.53 -9.50 -2.75
N ALA A 349 -10.95 -8.34 -3.21
CA ALA A 349 -10.47 -7.79 -4.47
C ALA A 349 -8.98 -7.41 -4.38
N ALA A 350 -8.54 -6.78 -3.28
CA ALA A 350 -7.14 -6.42 -3.06
C ALA A 350 -6.25 -7.65 -2.85
N ASP A 351 -6.72 -8.67 -2.11
CA ASP A 351 -6.00 -9.93 -1.91
C ASP A 351 -5.82 -10.69 -3.23
N ALA A 352 -6.88 -10.80 -4.03
CA ALA A 352 -6.80 -11.45 -5.34
C ALA A 352 -5.84 -10.71 -6.28
N MET A 353 -5.92 -9.39 -6.33
CA MET A 353 -5.00 -8.58 -7.16
C MET A 353 -3.54 -8.78 -6.73
N ARG A 354 -3.25 -8.83 -5.43
CA ARG A 354 -1.89 -9.13 -4.94
C ARG A 354 -1.44 -10.53 -5.32
N LYS A 355 -2.26 -11.54 -5.09
CA LYS A 355 -1.94 -12.93 -5.45
C LYS A 355 -1.60 -13.06 -6.94
N ILE A 356 -2.38 -12.43 -7.81
CA ILE A 356 -2.14 -12.46 -9.25
C ILE A 356 -0.88 -11.67 -9.60
N MET A 357 -0.78 -10.42 -9.16
CA MET A 357 0.28 -9.53 -9.63
C MET A 357 1.65 -9.87 -9.01
N LEU A 358 1.71 -10.32 -7.75
CA LEU A 358 2.96 -10.55 -7.04
C LEU A 358 3.34 -12.03 -6.95
N LEU A 359 2.35 -12.93 -6.82
CA LEU A 359 2.60 -14.35 -6.58
C LEU A 359 2.37 -15.22 -7.81
N ASN A 360 2.09 -14.63 -8.97
CA ASN A 360 1.75 -15.36 -10.20
C ASN A 360 0.59 -16.38 -10.01
N ALA A 361 -0.38 -16.05 -9.15
CA ALA A 361 -1.50 -16.92 -8.84
C ALA A 361 -2.41 -17.15 -10.06
N GLY A 362 -2.83 -18.39 -10.25
CA GLY A 362 -3.80 -18.78 -11.26
C GLY A 362 -5.25 -18.62 -10.80
N ILE A 363 -6.20 -18.97 -11.67
CA ILE A 363 -7.63 -18.92 -11.36
C ILE A 363 -7.99 -19.79 -10.15
N SER A 364 -7.38 -20.97 -10.01
CA SER A 364 -7.59 -21.87 -8.87
C SER A 364 -7.27 -21.22 -7.52
N ASP A 365 -6.22 -20.41 -7.48
CA ASP A 365 -5.67 -19.84 -6.25
C ASP A 365 -6.49 -18.64 -5.75
N VAL A 366 -7.24 -18.01 -6.67
CA VAL A 366 -8.12 -16.86 -6.39
C VAL A 366 -9.61 -17.22 -6.47
N MET A 367 -9.95 -18.51 -6.58
CA MET A 367 -11.34 -18.95 -6.74
C MET A 367 -12.23 -18.53 -5.56
N THR A 368 -11.71 -18.59 -4.35
CA THR A 368 -12.43 -18.13 -3.14
C THR A 368 -12.80 -16.65 -3.24
N GLN A 369 -11.87 -15.81 -3.68
CA GLN A 369 -12.09 -14.37 -3.86
C GLN A 369 -13.11 -14.09 -4.97
N ILE A 370 -13.04 -14.86 -6.07
CA ILE A 370 -14.00 -14.79 -7.19
C ILE A 370 -15.41 -15.08 -6.65
N VAL A 371 -15.59 -16.21 -5.97
CA VAL A 371 -16.90 -16.63 -5.46
C VAL A 371 -17.47 -15.59 -4.50
N ILE A 372 -16.66 -15.10 -3.56
CA ILE A 372 -17.10 -14.10 -2.58
C ILE A 372 -17.51 -12.79 -3.27
N LEU A 373 -16.71 -12.29 -4.22
CA LEU A 373 -17.04 -11.07 -4.95
C LEU A 373 -18.30 -11.21 -5.80
N VAL A 374 -18.49 -12.34 -6.46
CA VAL A 374 -19.72 -12.63 -7.22
C VAL A 374 -20.93 -12.67 -6.29
N VAL A 375 -20.86 -13.41 -5.18
CA VAL A 375 -21.94 -13.50 -4.21
C VAL A 375 -22.25 -12.12 -3.63
N PHE A 376 -21.22 -11.36 -3.27
CA PHE A 376 -21.38 -10.01 -2.73
C PHE A 376 -22.08 -9.08 -3.73
N GLY A 377 -21.64 -9.10 -5.00
CA GLY A 377 -22.24 -8.32 -6.07
C GLY A 377 -23.70 -8.70 -6.31
N ILE A 378 -24.03 -9.99 -6.33
CA ILE A 378 -25.41 -10.47 -6.49
C ILE A 378 -26.29 -10.02 -5.32
N VAL A 379 -25.81 -10.20 -4.08
CA VAL A 379 -26.56 -9.82 -2.87
C VAL A 379 -26.81 -8.31 -2.82
N THR A 380 -25.75 -7.50 -3.05
CA THR A 380 -25.91 -6.04 -3.03
C THR A 380 -26.83 -5.55 -4.14
N MET A 381 -26.76 -6.13 -5.35
CA MET A 381 -27.67 -5.80 -6.46
C MET A 381 -29.09 -6.26 -6.18
N ALA A 382 -29.30 -7.44 -5.59
CA ALA A 382 -30.62 -7.95 -5.21
C ALA A 382 -31.33 -7.03 -4.19
N ILE A 383 -30.57 -6.37 -3.32
CA ILE A 383 -31.08 -5.38 -2.37
C ILE A 383 -31.25 -4.00 -3.05
N ALA A 384 -30.28 -3.57 -3.85
CA ALA A 384 -30.23 -2.26 -4.47
C ALA A 384 -31.37 -2.03 -5.48
N VAL A 385 -31.67 -3.02 -6.33
CA VAL A 385 -32.66 -2.88 -7.41
C VAL A 385 -34.08 -2.61 -6.86
N PRO A 386 -34.62 -3.34 -5.88
CA PRO A 386 -35.91 -3.03 -5.28
C PRO A 386 -35.95 -1.66 -4.58
N LEU A 387 -34.89 -1.32 -3.83
CA LEU A 387 -34.79 -0.02 -3.17
C LEU A 387 -34.82 1.13 -4.19
N PHE A 388 -34.06 0.99 -5.27
CA PHE A 388 -34.02 1.98 -6.35
C PHE A 388 -35.39 2.15 -7.02
N ARG A 389 -36.10 1.05 -7.31
CA ARG A 389 -37.47 1.11 -7.86
C ARG A 389 -38.41 1.85 -6.93
N LYS A 390 -38.34 1.59 -5.62
CA LYS A 390 -39.18 2.26 -4.63
C LYS A 390 -38.88 3.74 -4.52
N SER A 391 -37.61 4.15 -4.67
CA SER A 391 -37.22 5.58 -4.63
C SER A 391 -37.66 6.36 -5.86
N MET A 392 -37.86 5.68 -7.01
CA MET A 392 -38.36 6.29 -8.24
C MET A 392 -39.89 6.52 -8.27
N THR A 393 -40.63 5.85 -7.40
CA THR A 393 -42.09 5.96 -7.30
C THR A 393 -42.54 6.95 -6.22
N ARG A 394 -41.59 7.54 -5.51
CA ARG A 394 -41.78 8.63 -4.55
C ARG A 394 -41.41 9.97 -5.17
#